data_cb39abfa727d7036419d4e1a97ed9ca2
#
_entry.id   cb39abfa727d7036419d4e1a97ed9ca2
#
_cell.length_a   1.000
_cell.length_b   1.000
_cell.length_c   1.000
_cell.angle_alpha   90.00
_cell.angle_beta   90.00
_cell.angle_gamma   90.00
#
_symmetry.space_group_name_H-M   'P 1'
#
loop_
_entity.id
_entity.type
_entity.pdbx_description
1 polymer ?
#
loop_
_entity_poly.entity_id
_entity_poly.type
_entity_poly.pdbx_seq_one_letter_code
_entity_poly.pdbx_strand_id
1 'polypeptide(L)'
;MNLAATPLSWNACLSGLRLYRWMMGELDTTDAEIVGTHVSSCAACSAAVAGIRGVREEVRALPLPAALGRPAPRRRIPRVAVAGLGLALAASLVVVLRLPPGTERSKGSGIGLIMFVQHGNEVRRAAPGETVSPGDAVRFAVSSPTPAYVAVLSVDPLGRASVYFPQADRAAQVPAGTEVPLPLGTRLDATTGEERLLGLFCASPVELEPIRLGLEQGQDGAPLPADCQGLRWSFVKR
;
A
#
# COMPACT_ATOMS: atom_id res chain seq x y z
N MET A 1 -42.06 -7.48 -14.86
CA MET A 1 -41.22 -6.45 -15.51
C MET A 1 -39.89 -7.08 -15.81
N ASN A 2 -39.66 -7.48 -17.07
CA ASN A 2 -38.40 -8.08 -17.51
C ASN A 2 -37.37 -6.97 -17.68
N LEU A 3 -36.37 -6.95 -16.81
CA LEU A 3 -35.14 -6.18 -17.03
C LEU A 3 -34.29 -6.95 -18.05
N ALA A 4 -34.43 -6.57 -19.33
CA ALA A 4 -33.55 -7.06 -20.38
C ALA A 4 -32.12 -6.63 -20.06
N ALA A 5 -31.26 -7.60 -19.78
CA ALA A 5 -29.83 -7.39 -19.64
C ALA A 5 -29.30 -6.83 -20.96
N THR A 6 -28.82 -5.60 -20.95
CA THR A 6 -28.14 -4.97 -22.08
C THR A 6 -26.91 -5.82 -22.40
N PRO A 7 -26.72 -6.30 -23.64
CA PRO A 7 -25.51 -7.05 -23.97
C PRO A 7 -24.32 -6.12 -23.87
N LEU A 8 -23.42 -6.41 -22.92
CA LEU A 8 -22.10 -5.79 -22.81
C LEU A 8 -21.38 -5.96 -24.15
N SER A 9 -20.95 -4.84 -24.75
CA SER A 9 -20.18 -4.86 -25.99
C SER A 9 -18.87 -5.61 -25.77
N TRP A 10 -18.73 -6.77 -26.39
CA TRP A 10 -17.61 -7.73 -26.25
C TRP A 10 -16.29 -7.28 -26.86
N ASN A 11 -16.11 -6.00 -27.20
CA ASN A 11 -14.92 -5.48 -27.85
C ASN A 11 -13.82 -4.97 -26.91
N ALA A 12 -14.01 -5.03 -25.60
CA ALA A 12 -12.97 -4.64 -24.64
C ALA A 12 -12.35 -5.88 -23.99
N CYS A 13 -11.03 -6.04 -24.10
CA CYS A 13 -10.30 -7.07 -23.38
C CYS A 13 -10.52 -6.95 -21.86
N LEU A 14 -10.50 -8.09 -21.17
CA LEU A 14 -10.64 -8.14 -19.72
C LEU A 14 -9.46 -7.45 -19.05
N SER A 15 -9.70 -6.79 -17.92
CA SER A 15 -8.62 -6.21 -17.12
C SER A 15 -7.68 -7.30 -16.58
N GLY A 16 -6.40 -6.98 -16.45
CA GLY A 16 -5.41 -7.91 -15.90
C GLY A 16 -5.78 -8.42 -14.51
N LEU A 17 -6.42 -7.58 -13.67
CA LEU A 17 -6.91 -7.98 -12.35
C LEU A 17 -8.02 -9.04 -12.43
N ARG A 18 -8.96 -8.89 -13.37
CA ARG A 18 -10.06 -9.85 -13.54
C ARG A 18 -9.54 -11.20 -14.04
N LEU A 19 -8.55 -11.20 -14.96
CA LEU A 19 -7.85 -12.39 -15.41
C LEU A 19 -7.10 -13.08 -14.26
N TYR A 20 -6.39 -12.30 -13.44
CA TYR A 20 -5.67 -12.82 -12.29
C TYR A 20 -6.61 -13.46 -11.26
N ARG A 21 -7.70 -12.79 -10.87
CA ARG A 21 -8.70 -13.33 -9.95
C ARG A 21 -9.34 -14.61 -10.47
N TRP A 22 -9.63 -14.67 -11.78
CA TRP A 22 -10.11 -15.88 -12.42
C TRP A 22 -9.12 -17.04 -12.30
N MET A 23 -7.84 -16.80 -12.57
CA MET A 23 -6.78 -17.79 -12.44
C MET A 23 -6.56 -18.27 -11.00
N MET A 24 -6.86 -17.44 -10.01
CA MET A 24 -6.76 -17.76 -8.59
C MET A 24 -8.02 -18.45 -8.03
N GLY A 25 -9.08 -18.57 -8.83
CA GLY A 25 -10.36 -19.14 -8.38
C GLY A 25 -11.13 -18.22 -7.43
N GLU A 26 -10.90 -16.90 -7.51
CA GLU A 26 -11.51 -15.90 -6.63
C GLU A 26 -12.81 -15.29 -7.22
N LEU A 27 -13.24 -15.73 -8.39
CA LEU A 27 -14.50 -15.35 -8.99
C LEU A 27 -15.59 -16.35 -8.63
N ASP A 28 -16.84 -15.90 -8.54
CA ASP A 28 -17.98 -16.79 -8.46
C ASP A 28 -18.12 -17.63 -9.75
N THR A 29 -18.93 -18.68 -9.69
CA THR A 29 -19.08 -19.64 -10.80
C THR A 29 -19.53 -18.99 -12.09
N THR A 30 -20.46 -18.04 -12.04
CA THR A 30 -21.02 -17.36 -13.21
C THR A 30 -19.97 -16.45 -13.86
N ASP A 31 -19.30 -15.63 -13.07
CA ASP A 31 -18.23 -14.77 -13.54
C ASP A 31 -17.02 -15.57 -14.07
N ALA A 32 -16.70 -16.70 -13.44
CA ALA A 32 -15.61 -17.58 -13.87
C ALA A 32 -15.88 -18.20 -15.26
N GLU A 33 -17.12 -18.62 -15.53
CA GLU A 33 -17.54 -19.15 -16.84
C GLU A 33 -17.47 -18.07 -17.93
N ILE A 34 -17.94 -16.84 -17.64
CA ILE A 34 -17.90 -15.71 -18.57
C ILE A 34 -16.43 -15.38 -18.94
N VAL A 35 -15.56 -15.28 -17.93
CA VAL A 35 -14.15 -14.99 -18.15
C VAL A 35 -13.47 -16.13 -18.92
N GLY A 36 -13.73 -17.38 -18.56
CA GLY A 36 -13.19 -18.56 -19.23
C GLY A 36 -13.57 -18.60 -20.72
N THR A 37 -14.84 -18.33 -21.05
CA THR A 37 -15.33 -18.28 -22.43
C THR A 37 -14.65 -17.15 -23.21
N HIS A 38 -14.48 -15.97 -22.60
CA HIS A 38 -13.75 -14.86 -23.25
C HIS A 38 -12.27 -15.21 -23.48
N VAL A 39 -11.58 -15.77 -22.49
CA VAL A 39 -10.16 -16.17 -22.62
C VAL A 39 -9.96 -17.20 -23.71
N SER A 40 -10.89 -18.13 -23.91
CA SER A 40 -10.80 -19.14 -24.97
C SER A 40 -11.00 -18.56 -26.37
N SER A 41 -11.73 -17.45 -26.51
CA SER A 41 -12.05 -16.80 -27.78
C SER A 41 -11.19 -15.56 -28.09
N CYS A 42 -10.44 -15.00 -27.13
CA CYS A 42 -9.65 -13.79 -27.29
C CYS A 42 -8.16 -14.08 -27.20
N ALA A 43 -7.43 -13.94 -28.32
CA ALA A 43 -5.99 -14.18 -28.40
C ALA A 43 -5.17 -13.30 -27.43
N ALA A 44 -5.57 -12.02 -27.24
CA ALA A 44 -4.86 -11.10 -26.34
C ALA A 44 -5.01 -11.53 -24.86
N CYS A 45 -6.21 -11.91 -24.42
CA CYS A 45 -6.44 -12.39 -23.06
C CYS A 45 -5.81 -13.76 -22.82
N SER A 46 -5.84 -14.65 -23.81
CA SER A 46 -5.14 -15.94 -23.79
C SER A 46 -3.62 -15.76 -23.60
N ALA A 47 -3.00 -14.86 -24.39
CA ALA A 47 -1.57 -14.53 -24.26
C ALA A 47 -1.23 -13.93 -22.90
N ALA A 48 -2.08 -13.04 -22.37
CA ALA A 48 -1.90 -12.45 -21.04
C ALA A 48 -1.94 -13.53 -19.93
N VAL A 49 -2.87 -14.47 -20.00
CA VAL A 49 -2.97 -15.60 -19.07
C VAL A 49 -1.73 -16.50 -19.17
N ALA A 50 -1.26 -16.78 -20.38
CA ALA A 50 -0.04 -17.57 -20.61
C ALA A 50 1.19 -16.88 -19.98
N GLY A 51 1.33 -15.56 -20.14
CA GLY A 51 2.40 -14.77 -19.53
C GLY A 51 2.38 -14.85 -17.99
N ILE A 52 1.20 -14.68 -17.38
CA ILE A 52 1.06 -14.79 -15.92
C ILE A 52 1.43 -16.20 -15.42
N ARG A 53 1.03 -17.24 -16.13
CA ARG A 53 1.40 -18.63 -15.80
C ARG A 53 2.89 -18.87 -15.91
N GLY A 54 3.54 -18.34 -16.94
CA GLY A 54 4.99 -18.45 -17.15
C GLY A 54 5.77 -17.84 -15.98
N VAL A 55 5.44 -16.62 -15.56
CA VAL A 55 6.07 -15.96 -14.41
C VAL A 55 5.86 -16.76 -13.13
N ARG A 56 4.67 -17.32 -12.92
CA ARG A 56 4.38 -18.15 -11.74
C ARG A 56 5.22 -19.43 -11.69
N GLU A 57 5.42 -20.06 -12.83
CA GLU A 57 6.25 -21.28 -12.93
C GLU A 57 7.72 -20.95 -12.69
N GLU A 58 8.21 -19.83 -13.24
CA GLU A 58 9.56 -19.35 -13.02
C GLU A 58 9.82 -19.05 -11.54
N VAL A 59 8.90 -18.37 -10.86
CA VAL A 59 8.99 -18.11 -9.41
C VAL A 59 8.94 -19.41 -8.60
N ARG A 60 8.13 -20.38 -9.01
CA ARG A 60 8.05 -21.69 -8.35
C ARG A 60 9.34 -22.50 -8.51
N ALA A 61 10.04 -22.33 -9.62
CA ALA A 61 11.30 -23.00 -9.90
C ALA A 61 12.50 -22.38 -9.15
N LEU A 62 12.35 -21.17 -8.58
CA LEU A 62 13.39 -20.54 -7.78
C LEU A 62 13.68 -21.37 -6.52
N PRO A 63 14.95 -21.67 -6.22
CA PRO A 63 15.28 -22.39 -4.99
C PRO A 63 14.88 -21.54 -3.78
N LEU A 64 14.05 -22.12 -2.91
CA LEU A 64 13.68 -21.47 -1.65
C LEU A 64 14.97 -21.17 -0.85
N PRO A 65 15.16 -19.94 -0.32
CA PRO A 65 16.27 -19.66 0.55
C PRO A 65 16.34 -20.65 1.70
N ALA A 66 17.48 -21.25 1.93
CA ALA A 66 17.68 -22.29 2.98
C ALA A 66 17.28 -21.83 4.39
N ALA A 67 17.14 -20.50 4.59
CA ALA A 67 16.69 -19.90 5.83
C ALA A 67 15.22 -20.15 6.17
N LEU A 68 14.36 -20.44 5.17
CA LEU A 68 12.92 -20.68 5.39
C LEU A 68 12.59 -22.15 5.74
N GLY A 69 13.56 -23.08 5.60
CA GLY A 69 13.37 -24.52 5.83
C GLY A 69 13.87 -25.04 7.18
N ARG A 70 14.52 -24.23 8.02
CA ARG A 70 15.02 -24.65 9.32
C ARG A 70 14.13 -24.15 10.44
N PRO A 71 13.42 -25.05 11.18
CA PRO A 71 12.83 -24.66 12.45
C PRO A 71 13.98 -24.17 13.36
N ALA A 72 13.86 -22.95 13.89
CA ALA A 72 14.84 -22.39 14.80
C ALA A 72 15.11 -23.39 15.95
N PRO A 73 16.38 -23.74 16.25
CA PRO A 73 16.67 -24.63 17.35
C PRO A 73 16.13 -24.01 18.64
N ARG A 74 15.21 -24.69 19.31
CA ARG A 74 14.72 -24.30 20.64
C ARG A 74 15.92 -24.26 21.56
N ARG A 75 16.46 -23.08 21.86
CA ARG A 75 17.46 -22.85 22.88
C ARG A 75 16.90 -23.31 24.21
N ARG A 76 17.34 -24.47 24.68
CA ARG A 76 17.15 -24.89 26.08
C ARG A 76 18.00 -23.95 26.93
N ILE A 77 17.37 -23.07 27.67
CA ILE A 77 18.04 -22.20 28.66
C ILE A 77 18.52 -23.11 29.78
N PRO A 78 19.84 -23.24 30.03
CA PRO A 78 20.36 -24.02 31.14
C PRO A 78 19.95 -23.36 32.47
N ARG A 79 19.40 -24.17 33.39
CA ARG A 79 18.89 -23.75 34.69
C ARG A 79 19.95 -23.24 35.69
N VAL A 80 21.18 -22.90 35.26
CA VAL A 80 22.32 -22.55 36.17
C VAL A 80 22.62 -21.05 36.21
N ALA A 81 21.81 -20.15 35.64
CA ALA A 81 22.10 -18.71 35.52
C ALA A 81 21.27 -17.81 36.45
N VAL A 82 20.86 -18.28 37.64
CA VAL A 82 20.03 -17.45 38.56
C VAL A 82 20.87 -16.77 39.69
N ALA A 83 22.18 -17.03 39.78
CA ALA A 83 23.00 -16.47 40.86
C ALA A 83 23.81 -15.19 40.52
N GLY A 84 23.67 -14.63 39.31
CA GLY A 84 24.45 -13.45 38.87
C GLY A 84 23.65 -12.16 38.66
N LEU A 85 22.40 -12.08 39.08
CA LEU A 85 21.47 -11.00 38.67
C LEU A 85 21.57 -9.71 39.49
N GLY A 86 22.44 -9.63 40.50
CA GLY A 86 22.50 -8.47 41.40
C GLY A 86 23.37 -7.28 40.94
N LEU A 87 24.32 -7.50 40.04
CA LEU A 87 25.32 -6.45 39.66
C LEU A 87 25.08 -5.86 38.25
N ALA A 88 24.22 -6.48 37.44
CA ALA A 88 23.92 -6.01 36.07
C ALA A 88 22.89 -4.88 36.02
N LEU A 89 22.07 -4.67 37.05
CA LEU A 89 21.03 -3.64 37.09
C LEU A 89 21.55 -2.21 37.20
N ALA A 90 22.74 -1.99 37.79
CA ALA A 90 23.31 -0.65 37.94
C ALA A 90 23.94 -0.12 36.64
N ALA A 91 24.47 -1.01 35.77
CA ALA A 91 25.06 -0.62 34.48
C ALA A 91 24.02 -0.32 33.39
N SER A 92 22.85 -0.93 33.47
CA SER A 92 21.78 -0.74 32.48
C SER A 92 21.13 0.62 32.57
N LEU A 93 21.11 1.26 33.73
CA LEU A 93 20.47 2.57 33.92
C LEU A 93 21.30 3.72 33.29
N VAL A 94 22.61 3.58 33.18
CA VAL A 94 23.51 4.60 32.61
C VAL A 94 23.50 4.57 31.08
N VAL A 95 23.24 3.41 30.47
CA VAL A 95 23.16 3.27 29.00
C VAL A 95 21.85 3.83 28.47
N VAL A 96 20.73 3.71 29.19
CA VAL A 96 19.43 4.25 28.80
C VAL A 96 19.41 5.78 28.79
N LEU A 97 20.24 6.44 29.63
CA LEU A 97 20.35 7.91 29.70
C LEU A 97 21.24 8.54 28.60
N ARG A 98 21.93 7.72 27.80
CA ARG A 98 22.81 8.21 26.72
C ARG A 98 22.34 7.81 25.30
N LEU A 99 21.19 7.15 25.17
CA LEU A 99 20.56 6.98 23.86
C LEU A 99 20.03 8.35 23.41
N PRO A 100 20.35 8.80 22.18
CA PRO A 100 19.70 9.98 21.63
C PRO A 100 18.20 9.74 21.68
N PRO A 101 17.37 10.78 21.95
CA PRO A 101 15.94 10.63 21.99
C PRO A 101 15.49 9.99 20.68
N GLY A 102 15.19 8.70 20.75
CA GLY A 102 14.60 7.99 19.62
C GLY A 102 13.35 8.74 19.25
N THR A 103 13.22 9.04 17.96
CA THR A 103 12.05 9.61 17.29
C THR A 103 10.80 9.49 18.14
N GLU A 104 10.31 10.64 18.61
CA GLU A 104 9.08 10.73 19.39
C GLU A 104 8.01 9.86 18.72
N ARG A 105 7.63 8.79 19.36
CA ARG A 105 6.36 8.15 19.09
C ARG A 105 5.31 9.17 19.46
N SER A 106 4.95 9.98 18.46
CA SER A 106 3.80 10.86 18.56
C SER A 106 2.64 9.99 19.07
N LYS A 107 2.18 10.25 20.30
CA LYS A 107 0.88 9.80 20.79
C LYS A 107 -0.21 10.63 20.09
N GLY A 108 -0.11 10.74 18.75
CA GLY A 108 -1.12 11.31 17.89
C GLY A 108 -2.15 10.24 17.56
N SER A 109 -3.31 10.66 17.22
CA SER A 109 -4.58 10.04 16.77
C SER A 109 -4.61 8.54 16.37
N GLY A 110 -3.56 7.79 16.52
CA GLY A 110 -3.47 6.37 16.13
C GLY A 110 -3.50 6.12 14.60
N ILE A 111 -3.65 7.17 13.78
CA ILE A 111 -3.57 7.04 12.31
C ILE A 111 -2.12 7.24 11.84
N GLY A 112 -1.76 6.55 10.76
CA GLY A 112 -0.42 6.62 10.17
C GLY A 112 -0.45 6.40 8.67
N LEU A 113 0.46 7.08 7.95
CA LEU A 113 0.75 6.87 6.53
C LEU A 113 2.24 6.58 6.37
N ILE A 114 2.54 5.53 5.66
CA ILE A 114 3.90 5.07 5.38
C ILE A 114 4.04 4.94 3.87
N MET A 115 5.12 5.45 3.32
CA MET A 115 5.49 5.24 1.93
C MET A 115 6.68 4.28 1.83
N PHE A 116 6.57 3.32 0.93
CA PHE A 116 7.67 2.47 0.50
C PHE A 116 8.04 2.87 -0.92
N VAL A 117 9.34 2.98 -1.18
CA VAL A 117 9.91 3.31 -2.48
C VAL A 117 10.68 2.11 -2.99
N GLN A 118 10.43 1.75 -4.24
CA GLN A 118 11.21 0.75 -4.95
C GLN A 118 12.01 1.43 -6.06
N HIS A 119 13.34 1.34 -5.95
CA HIS A 119 14.29 1.74 -6.98
C HIS A 119 15.03 0.49 -7.49
N GLY A 120 14.82 0.13 -8.75
CA GLY A 120 15.29 -1.17 -9.25
C GLY A 120 14.74 -2.34 -8.42
N ASN A 121 15.63 -3.12 -7.81
CA ASN A 121 15.28 -4.26 -6.97
C ASN A 121 15.27 -3.93 -5.46
N GLU A 122 15.65 -2.72 -5.08
CA GLU A 122 15.68 -2.30 -3.68
C GLU A 122 14.35 -1.68 -3.26
N VAL A 123 13.77 -2.18 -2.16
CA VAL A 123 12.58 -1.62 -1.55
C VAL A 123 12.94 -1.10 -0.17
N ARG A 124 12.61 0.16 0.11
CA ARG A 124 12.87 0.80 1.38
C ARG A 124 11.68 1.62 1.86
N ARG A 125 11.60 1.84 3.16
CA ARG A 125 10.66 2.79 3.76
C ARG A 125 11.23 4.20 3.60
N ALA A 126 10.44 5.11 3.07
CA ALA A 126 10.83 6.50 2.92
C ALA A 126 10.54 7.31 4.19
N ALA A 127 11.41 8.27 4.48
CA ALA A 127 11.19 9.28 5.51
C ALA A 127 10.51 10.52 4.91
N PRO A 128 9.77 11.32 5.72
CA PRO A 128 9.26 12.61 5.26
C PRO A 128 10.38 13.52 4.76
N GLY A 129 10.16 14.18 3.61
CA GLY A 129 11.15 15.05 2.97
C GLY A 129 12.26 14.31 2.21
N GLU A 130 12.20 12.98 2.12
CA GLU A 130 13.24 12.19 1.47
C GLU A 130 13.28 12.42 -0.04
N THR A 131 14.46 12.25 -0.63
CA THR A 131 14.67 12.34 -2.07
C THR A 131 14.42 10.98 -2.72
N VAL A 132 13.64 10.99 -3.79
CA VAL A 132 13.30 9.84 -4.64
C VAL A 132 13.56 10.18 -6.11
N SER A 133 13.62 9.19 -6.98
CA SER A 133 13.87 9.40 -8.40
C SER A 133 12.59 9.28 -9.23
N PRO A 134 12.45 10.07 -10.31
CA PRO A 134 11.44 9.82 -11.32
C PRO A 134 11.50 8.37 -11.81
N GLY A 135 10.33 7.76 -11.98
CA GLY A 135 10.23 6.36 -12.37
C GLY A 135 10.29 5.35 -11.23
N ASP A 136 10.62 5.75 -10.00
CA ASP A 136 10.50 4.89 -8.83
C ASP A 136 9.05 4.43 -8.63
N ALA A 137 8.87 3.18 -8.22
CA ALA A 137 7.56 2.70 -7.81
C ALA A 137 7.33 2.99 -6.33
N VAL A 138 6.15 3.50 -5.99
CA VAL A 138 5.78 3.78 -4.60
C VAL A 138 4.55 2.97 -4.21
N ARG A 139 4.56 2.52 -2.95
CA ARG A 139 3.43 1.85 -2.29
C ARG A 139 3.20 2.47 -0.93
N PHE A 140 1.98 2.33 -0.44
CA PHE A 140 1.59 2.87 0.84
C PHE A 140 1.13 1.78 1.79
N ALA A 141 1.37 2.00 3.07
CA ALA A 141 0.71 1.30 4.16
C ALA A 141 0.11 2.33 5.12
N VAL A 142 -0.97 1.96 5.76
CA VAL A 142 -1.67 2.84 6.69
C VAL A 142 -1.85 2.16 8.04
N SER A 143 -1.93 2.98 9.07
CA SER A 143 -2.30 2.51 10.40
C SER A 143 -3.58 3.23 10.82
N SER A 144 -4.53 2.49 11.38
CA SER A 144 -5.74 3.04 11.96
C SER A 144 -6.23 2.16 13.12
N PRO A 145 -6.63 2.72 14.24
CA PRO A 145 -7.13 1.95 15.38
C PRO A 145 -8.52 1.33 15.12
N THR A 146 -9.27 1.87 14.18
CA THR A 146 -10.59 1.41 13.75
C THR A 146 -10.62 1.24 12.23
N PRO A 147 -11.55 0.45 11.66
CA PRO A 147 -11.78 0.45 10.22
C PRO A 147 -12.08 1.87 9.75
N ALA A 148 -11.47 2.28 8.64
CA ALA A 148 -11.61 3.63 8.10
C ALA A 148 -11.73 3.61 6.58
N TYR A 149 -12.34 4.66 6.01
CA TYR A 149 -12.30 4.94 4.59
C TYR A 149 -11.06 5.78 4.29
N VAL A 150 -10.15 5.24 3.51
CA VAL A 150 -8.82 5.80 3.29
C VAL A 150 -8.66 6.24 1.84
N ALA A 151 -7.99 7.36 1.66
CA ALA A 151 -7.44 7.78 0.37
C ALA A 151 -6.04 8.37 0.54
N VAL A 152 -5.23 8.29 -0.51
CA VAL A 152 -3.94 8.96 -0.62
C VAL A 152 -3.98 9.82 -1.87
N LEU A 153 -3.90 11.13 -1.69
CA LEU A 153 -3.83 12.11 -2.76
C LEU A 153 -2.44 12.73 -2.79
N SER A 154 -2.00 13.17 -3.96
CA SER A 154 -0.75 13.91 -4.11
C SER A 154 -0.99 15.23 -4.81
N VAL A 155 -0.13 16.22 -4.54
CA VAL A 155 -0.02 17.47 -5.28
C VAL A 155 1.40 17.58 -5.77
N ASP A 156 1.57 17.61 -7.10
CA ASP A 156 2.87 17.72 -7.74
C ASP A 156 3.45 19.15 -7.63
N PRO A 157 4.73 19.37 -7.97
CA PRO A 157 5.35 20.71 -7.95
C PRO A 157 4.68 21.76 -8.85
N LEU A 158 3.87 21.32 -9.83
CA LEU A 158 3.09 22.19 -10.71
C LEU A 158 1.68 22.49 -10.16
N GLY A 159 1.36 21.98 -8.97
CA GLY A 159 0.06 22.18 -8.32
C GLY A 159 -1.05 21.26 -8.83
N ARG A 160 -0.75 20.24 -9.62
CA ARG A 160 -1.75 19.27 -10.08
C ARG A 160 -1.98 18.21 -9.02
N ALA A 161 -3.23 17.97 -8.69
CA ALA A 161 -3.60 16.94 -7.72
C ALA A 161 -4.00 15.63 -8.40
N SER A 162 -3.50 14.51 -7.86
CA SER A 162 -3.78 13.14 -8.30
C SER A 162 -4.22 12.27 -7.14
N VAL A 163 -5.05 11.26 -7.41
CA VAL A 163 -5.41 10.24 -6.43
C VAL A 163 -4.50 9.02 -6.63
N TYR A 164 -3.67 8.73 -5.63
CA TYR A 164 -2.78 7.58 -5.65
C TYR A 164 -3.47 6.30 -5.15
N PHE A 165 -4.42 6.47 -4.23
CA PHE A 165 -5.25 5.39 -3.71
C PHE A 165 -6.60 5.96 -3.21
N PRO A 166 -7.72 5.27 -3.49
CA PRO A 166 -7.89 4.15 -4.42
C PRO A 166 -7.97 4.63 -5.88
N GLN A 167 -8.00 3.70 -6.84
CA GLN A 167 -8.33 4.02 -8.24
C GLN A 167 -9.86 4.05 -8.44
N ALA A 168 -10.53 4.85 -7.64
CA ALA A 168 -11.99 5.02 -7.64
C ALA A 168 -12.32 6.44 -7.19
N ASP A 169 -13.54 6.88 -7.44
CA ASP A 169 -14.00 8.24 -7.10
C ASP A 169 -14.24 8.45 -5.61
N ARG A 170 -14.23 7.37 -4.81
CA ARG A 170 -14.49 7.38 -3.37
C ARG A 170 -13.36 6.73 -2.58
N ALA A 171 -13.15 7.22 -1.36
CA ALA A 171 -12.26 6.59 -0.40
C ALA A 171 -12.64 5.12 -0.16
N ALA A 172 -11.62 4.24 -0.08
CA ALA A 172 -11.82 2.80 0.07
C ALA A 172 -11.76 2.38 1.53
N GLN A 173 -12.60 1.42 1.92
CA GLN A 173 -12.56 0.88 3.27
C GLN A 173 -11.31 0.04 3.50
N VAL A 174 -10.61 0.33 4.60
CA VAL A 174 -9.41 -0.38 5.05
C VAL A 174 -9.66 -0.88 6.48
N PRO A 175 -9.29 -2.13 6.79
CA PRO A 175 -9.46 -2.67 8.15
C PRO A 175 -8.59 -1.92 9.16
N ALA A 176 -8.96 -2.01 10.45
CA ALA A 176 -8.10 -1.58 11.54
C ALA A 176 -6.80 -2.38 11.53
N GLY A 177 -5.69 -1.73 11.89
CA GLY A 177 -4.39 -2.39 11.98
C GLY A 177 -3.23 -1.42 11.97
N THR A 178 -2.04 -1.97 12.16
CA THR A 178 -0.77 -1.26 12.05
C THR A 178 -0.09 -1.66 10.75
N GLU A 179 0.34 -0.66 9.96
CA GLU A 179 1.05 -0.86 8.68
C GLU A 179 0.27 -1.77 7.70
N VAL A 180 -1.06 -1.61 7.62
CA VAL A 180 -1.90 -2.34 6.67
C VAL A 180 -1.51 -1.89 5.25
N PRO A 181 -0.99 -2.79 4.39
CA PRO A 181 -0.56 -2.42 3.05
C PRO A 181 -1.77 -2.09 2.17
N LEU A 182 -1.68 -0.99 1.42
CA LEU A 182 -2.66 -0.67 0.41
C LEU A 182 -2.40 -1.52 -0.86
N PRO A 183 -3.44 -2.05 -1.50
CA PRO A 183 -3.29 -3.03 -2.58
C PRO A 183 -2.67 -2.46 -3.85
N LEU A 184 -2.69 -1.14 -4.01
CA LEU A 184 -2.21 -0.45 -5.20
C LEU A 184 -0.94 0.33 -4.89
N GLY A 185 -0.09 0.44 -5.89
CA GLY A 185 1.06 1.34 -5.93
C GLY A 185 1.00 2.18 -7.20
N THR A 186 1.82 3.21 -7.26
CA THR A 186 1.98 4.04 -8.45
C THR A 186 3.44 4.18 -8.80
N ARG A 187 3.71 4.60 -10.03
CA ARG A 187 5.05 4.96 -10.49
C ARG A 187 5.14 6.48 -10.58
N LEU A 188 6.18 7.04 -9.99
CA LEU A 188 6.40 8.48 -10.01
C LEU A 188 6.67 8.96 -11.44
N ASP A 189 6.05 10.06 -11.81
CA ASP A 189 6.24 10.72 -13.11
C ASP A 189 7.59 11.46 -13.19
N ALA A 190 7.86 12.07 -14.34
CA ALA A 190 9.11 12.80 -14.59
C ALA A 190 9.13 14.23 -14.00
N THR A 191 8.06 14.71 -13.37
CA THR A 191 7.99 16.05 -12.81
C THR A 191 8.86 16.13 -11.56
N THR A 192 9.95 16.88 -11.60
CA THR A 192 10.89 17.05 -10.46
C THR A 192 10.45 18.16 -9.52
N GLY A 193 10.81 18.05 -8.25
CA GLY A 193 10.50 19.02 -7.19
C GLY A 193 9.81 18.38 -6.00
N GLU A 194 9.31 19.19 -5.07
CA GLU A 194 8.59 18.72 -3.89
C GLU A 194 7.17 18.27 -4.27
N GLU A 195 6.83 17.05 -3.88
CA GLU A 195 5.50 16.50 -4.00
C GLU A 195 4.89 16.29 -2.61
N ARG A 196 3.68 16.80 -2.43
CA ARG A 196 2.96 16.78 -1.15
C ARG A 196 1.88 15.71 -1.18
N LEU A 197 1.82 14.91 -0.14
CA LEU A 197 0.83 13.86 0.04
C LEU A 197 -0.18 14.24 1.12
N LEU A 198 -1.43 13.90 0.87
CA LEU A 198 -2.52 13.91 1.84
C LEU A 198 -3.02 12.48 2.03
N GLY A 199 -2.75 11.87 3.18
CA GLY A 199 -3.42 10.65 3.64
C GLY A 199 -4.72 11.05 4.32
N LEU A 200 -5.85 10.63 3.78
CA LEU A 200 -7.19 10.91 4.29
C LEU A 200 -7.75 9.67 4.98
N PHE A 201 -8.31 9.85 6.19
CA PHE A 201 -8.93 8.80 7.00
C PHE A 201 -10.29 9.28 7.47
N CYS A 202 -11.36 8.65 7.00
CA CYS A 202 -12.75 9.04 7.26
C CYS A 202 -13.52 7.91 7.95
N ALA A 203 -14.52 8.26 8.76
CA ALA A 203 -15.44 7.30 9.36
C ALA A 203 -16.50 6.81 8.35
N SER A 204 -16.80 7.60 7.32
CA SER A 204 -17.75 7.28 6.25
C SER A 204 -17.13 7.41 4.86
N PRO A 205 -17.75 6.82 3.80
CA PRO A 205 -17.30 6.99 2.43
C PRO A 205 -17.35 8.46 2.02
N VAL A 206 -16.28 8.96 1.38
CA VAL A 206 -16.17 10.34 0.91
C VAL A 206 -15.83 10.37 -0.58
N GLU A 207 -16.44 11.29 -1.33
CA GLU A 207 -16.09 11.58 -2.70
C GLU A 207 -14.74 12.31 -2.76
N LEU A 208 -13.84 11.88 -3.65
CA LEU A 208 -12.47 12.39 -3.71
C LEU A 208 -12.32 13.58 -4.64
N GLU A 209 -13.18 13.72 -5.65
CA GLU A 209 -13.06 14.78 -6.65
C GLU A 209 -13.15 16.19 -6.05
N PRO A 210 -14.07 16.51 -5.13
CA PRO A 210 -14.10 17.84 -4.49
C PRO A 210 -12.81 18.12 -3.71
N ILE A 211 -12.24 17.11 -3.05
CA ILE A 211 -10.99 17.26 -2.28
C ILE A 211 -9.82 17.48 -3.24
N ARG A 212 -9.75 16.69 -4.31
CA ARG A 212 -8.72 16.83 -5.35
C ARG A 212 -8.72 18.23 -5.97
N LEU A 213 -9.89 18.71 -6.37
CA LEU A 213 -10.04 20.07 -6.94
C LEU A 213 -9.65 21.16 -5.93
N GLY A 214 -9.99 20.99 -4.65
CA GLY A 214 -9.57 21.92 -3.59
C GLY A 214 -8.05 21.96 -3.46
N LEU A 215 -7.38 20.82 -3.51
CA LEU A 215 -5.91 20.73 -3.48
C LEU A 215 -5.27 21.43 -4.68
N GLU A 216 -5.82 21.28 -5.91
CA GLU A 216 -5.33 21.99 -7.10
C GLU A 216 -5.48 23.51 -6.99
N GLN A 217 -6.47 23.99 -6.26
CA GLN A 217 -6.70 25.42 -5.99
C GLN A 217 -5.81 25.96 -4.86
N GLY A 218 -4.83 25.18 -4.39
CA GLY A 218 -3.94 25.57 -3.30
C GLY A 218 -4.59 25.57 -1.92
N GLN A 219 -5.73 24.91 -1.78
CA GLN A 219 -6.46 24.81 -0.52
C GLN A 219 -5.93 23.67 0.36
N ASP A 220 -4.61 23.51 0.44
CA ASP A 220 -3.98 22.43 1.25
C ASP A 220 -4.38 22.51 2.73
N GLY A 221 -4.76 23.69 3.21
CA GLY A 221 -5.23 23.95 4.56
C GLY A 221 -6.76 23.95 4.72
N ALA A 222 -7.52 23.69 3.63
CA ALA A 222 -8.98 23.68 3.73
C ALA A 222 -9.48 22.65 4.74
N PRO A 223 -10.58 22.95 5.44
CA PRO A 223 -11.17 22.00 6.36
C PRO A 223 -11.62 20.75 5.59
N LEU A 224 -11.17 19.62 6.08
CA LEU A 224 -11.63 18.31 5.60
C LEU A 224 -13.08 18.06 6.08
N PRO A 225 -13.81 17.12 5.46
CA PRO A 225 -15.10 16.69 6.01
C PRO A 225 -15.01 16.38 7.51
N ALA A 226 -16.05 16.68 8.27
CA ALA A 226 -16.01 16.66 9.73
C ALA A 226 -15.65 15.30 10.35
N ASP A 227 -15.91 14.21 9.64
CA ASP A 227 -15.62 12.84 10.02
C ASP A 227 -14.27 12.33 9.45
N CYS A 228 -13.47 13.22 8.84
CA CYS A 228 -12.18 12.89 8.24
C CYS A 228 -11.02 13.51 9.03
N GLN A 229 -9.93 12.76 9.11
CA GLN A 229 -8.63 13.22 9.58
C GLN A 229 -7.62 13.14 8.43
N GLY A 230 -6.71 14.12 8.34
CA GLY A 230 -5.69 14.18 7.30
C GLY A 230 -4.28 14.10 7.89
N LEU A 231 -3.43 13.30 7.26
CA LEU A 231 -1.99 13.31 7.48
C LEU A 231 -1.31 13.92 6.27
N ARG A 232 -0.49 14.95 6.50
CA ARG A 232 0.31 15.57 5.45
C ARG A 232 1.73 15.05 5.49
N TRP A 233 2.28 14.81 4.32
CA TRP A 233 3.59 14.26 4.13
C TRP A 233 4.19 14.80 2.82
N SER A 234 5.50 14.88 2.68
CA SER A 234 6.11 15.29 1.41
C SER A 234 7.37 14.50 1.10
N PHE A 235 7.77 14.49 -0.15
CA PHE A 235 9.04 13.98 -0.65
C PHE A 235 9.53 14.84 -1.82
N VAL A 236 10.80 14.71 -2.18
CA VAL A 236 11.39 15.50 -3.28
C VAL A 236 11.81 14.55 -4.41
N LYS A 237 11.28 14.77 -5.61
CA LYS A 237 11.71 14.07 -6.83
C LYS A 237 12.91 14.80 -7.47
N ARG A 238 14.01 14.11 -7.70
CA ARG A 238 15.22 14.63 -8.35
C ARG A 238 15.78 13.64 -9.37
#